data_c30a8233243f1202d50751c82de33d0c
#
_entry.id   c30a8233243f1202d50751c82de33d0c
#
_cell.length_a   1.000
_cell.length_b   1.000
_cell.length_c   1.000
_cell.angle_alpha   90.00
_cell.angle_beta   90.00
_cell.angle_gamma   90.00
#
_symmetry.space_group_name_H-M   'P 1'
#
loop_
_entity.id
_entity.type
_entity.pdbx_description
1 polymer ?
#
loop_
_entity_poly.entity_id
_entity_poly.type
_entity_poly.pdbx_seq_one_letter_code
_entity_poly.pdbx_strand_id
1 'polypeptide(L)'
;MRSQRHFFLNHIAQTTPNPLMLEIESAQGVFLYGKNGEKYIDFISGISVSNVGHCHPKVVEAIQHQSSKFMHLMVYGEYIYTPQNKLAEALLGILPDALNSFYFTNSGTEATEGALKLAKRATGRYEIASFKNAYHGSTAGALSIMGSDTYKQAFRPLIPDHLMLHFNDINEIQKVTNKTAAVVVEVVQAEAGIIKADLIFLQKLAEQCKKVGALLIVDEIQTGFGRTGLMFAFEHYRIVPDILLIGKGFGGGMPIAAFIANQDLMKELSFNPILGHISTFAANPVCCAAALASLEVILAEKLHLLAEEKGKLLESKLEKIVDKPIRRAGMMLSIQHKTMEDNFSYCNFGIEHGVIVDWFLFNEKATRIGPPLIISEEEMDWAIERLTR
;
A
#
# COMPACT_ATOMS: atom_id res chain seq x y z
N MET A 1 -15.28 -15.38 -33.60
CA MET A 1 -14.14 -15.15 -32.70
C MET A 1 -14.62 -15.31 -31.26
N ARG A 2 -13.81 -15.86 -30.35
CA ARG A 2 -14.13 -15.93 -28.93
C ARG A 2 -14.04 -14.51 -28.34
N SER A 3 -14.98 -14.12 -27.45
CA SER A 3 -14.99 -12.78 -26.82
C SER A 3 -13.87 -12.62 -25.80
N GLN A 4 -13.47 -11.38 -25.45
CA GLN A 4 -12.53 -11.09 -24.38
C GLN A 4 -13.00 -11.69 -23.04
N ARG A 5 -14.31 -11.61 -22.75
CA ARG A 5 -14.94 -12.22 -21.57
C ARG A 5 -14.75 -13.74 -21.53
N HIS A 6 -14.82 -14.42 -22.70
CA HIS A 6 -14.54 -15.87 -22.77
C HIS A 6 -13.08 -16.18 -22.40
N PHE A 7 -12.11 -15.40 -22.93
CA PHE A 7 -10.70 -15.60 -22.57
C PHE A 7 -10.44 -15.33 -21.11
N PHE A 8 -11.01 -14.25 -20.56
CA PHE A 8 -10.89 -13.91 -19.13
C PHE A 8 -11.35 -15.06 -18.24
N LEU A 9 -12.54 -15.59 -18.49
CA LEU A 9 -13.13 -16.66 -17.63
C LEU A 9 -12.42 -18.01 -17.78
N ASN A 10 -11.84 -18.32 -18.93
CA ASN A 10 -11.31 -19.67 -19.20
C ASN A 10 -9.79 -19.75 -19.21
N HIS A 11 -9.06 -18.64 -19.31
CA HIS A 11 -7.61 -18.66 -19.50
C HIS A 11 -6.84 -17.74 -18.53
N ILE A 12 -7.54 -16.83 -17.82
CA ILE A 12 -6.93 -16.02 -16.75
C ILE A 12 -7.38 -16.60 -15.41
N ALA A 13 -6.42 -16.95 -14.56
CA ALA A 13 -6.72 -17.51 -13.23
C ALA A 13 -7.54 -16.52 -12.38
N GLN A 14 -8.66 -17.00 -11.86
CA GLN A 14 -9.55 -16.21 -11.00
C GLN A 14 -9.21 -16.46 -9.54
N THR A 15 -9.31 -15.42 -8.72
CA THR A 15 -9.15 -15.49 -7.25
C THR A 15 -10.49 -15.41 -6.51
N THR A 16 -11.59 -15.28 -7.26
CA THR A 16 -12.98 -15.29 -6.77
C THR A 16 -13.89 -16.00 -7.77
N PRO A 17 -14.92 -16.75 -7.33
CA PRO A 17 -15.90 -17.33 -8.25
C PRO A 17 -16.81 -16.28 -8.92
N ASN A 18 -16.87 -15.05 -8.38
CA ASN A 18 -17.73 -13.97 -8.84
C ASN A 18 -16.92 -12.70 -9.17
N PRO A 19 -16.09 -12.68 -10.22
CA PRO A 19 -15.36 -11.49 -10.62
C PRO A 19 -16.33 -10.40 -11.15
N LEU A 20 -15.99 -9.12 -10.95
CA LEU A 20 -16.82 -7.98 -11.40
C LEU A 20 -17.00 -7.94 -12.92
N MET A 21 -16.03 -8.41 -13.67
CA MET A 21 -16.06 -8.50 -15.15
C MET A 21 -16.36 -7.18 -15.87
N LEU A 22 -15.93 -6.06 -15.32
CA LEU A 22 -15.98 -4.77 -16.00
C LEU A 22 -15.00 -4.79 -17.18
N GLU A 23 -15.50 -4.49 -18.39
CA GLU A 23 -14.67 -4.42 -19.59
C GLU A 23 -14.15 -2.99 -19.76
N ILE A 24 -12.98 -2.70 -19.17
CA ILE A 24 -12.35 -1.37 -19.21
C ILE A 24 -11.40 -1.28 -20.38
N GLU A 25 -11.53 -0.22 -21.19
CA GLU A 25 -10.71 0.04 -22.39
C GLU A 25 -9.67 1.13 -22.13
N SER A 26 -10.00 2.15 -21.32
CA SER A 26 -9.09 3.24 -21.00
C SER A 26 -9.37 3.83 -19.62
N ALA A 27 -8.41 4.62 -19.12
CA ALA A 27 -8.55 5.33 -17.86
C ALA A 27 -7.84 6.69 -17.93
N GLN A 28 -8.41 7.72 -17.30
CA GLN A 28 -7.80 9.05 -17.21
C GLN A 28 -8.28 9.80 -15.96
N GLY A 29 -7.36 10.44 -15.25
CA GLY A 29 -7.69 11.16 -14.03
C GLY A 29 -8.32 10.23 -12.99
N VAL A 30 -9.54 10.50 -12.59
CA VAL A 30 -10.29 9.67 -11.63
C VAL A 30 -11.25 8.69 -12.31
N PHE A 31 -11.32 8.67 -13.65
CA PHE A 31 -12.31 7.91 -14.40
C PHE A 31 -11.72 6.72 -15.15
N LEU A 32 -12.52 5.63 -15.19
CA LEU A 32 -12.35 4.49 -16.06
C LEU A 32 -13.44 4.51 -17.13
N TYR A 33 -13.09 4.07 -18.33
CA TYR A 33 -14.01 4.05 -19.47
C TYR A 33 -14.15 2.64 -20.01
N GLY A 34 -15.38 2.18 -20.10
CA GLY A 34 -15.72 0.89 -20.66
C GLY A 34 -15.79 0.92 -22.19
N LYS A 35 -15.79 -0.26 -22.77
CA LYS A 35 -15.76 -0.46 -24.22
C LYS A 35 -16.97 0.11 -24.97
N ASN A 36 -18.14 0.17 -24.33
CA ASN A 36 -19.38 0.65 -24.95
C ASN A 36 -19.75 2.08 -24.51
N GLY A 37 -18.77 2.83 -23.97
CA GLY A 37 -18.97 4.20 -23.52
C GLY A 37 -19.39 4.33 -22.06
N GLU A 38 -19.35 3.24 -21.29
CA GLU A 38 -19.58 3.29 -19.84
C GLU A 38 -18.51 4.18 -19.19
N LYS A 39 -18.91 4.97 -18.21
CA LYS A 39 -18.00 5.84 -17.43
C LYS A 39 -18.15 5.53 -15.96
N TYR A 40 -17.03 5.20 -15.34
CA TYR A 40 -16.94 4.90 -13.90
C TYR A 40 -15.97 5.84 -13.22
N ILE A 41 -16.32 6.35 -12.04
CA ILE A 41 -15.34 6.99 -11.16
C ILE A 41 -14.70 5.92 -10.26
N ASP A 42 -13.36 5.94 -10.19
CA ASP A 42 -12.60 4.98 -9.42
C ASP A 42 -12.44 5.46 -7.96
N PHE A 43 -13.31 4.97 -7.08
CA PHE A 43 -13.25 5.28 -5.65
C PHE A 43 -12.36 4.31 -4.85
N ILE A 44 -11.56 3.47 -5.53
CA ILE A 44 -10.59 2.59 -4.88
C ILE A 44 -9.14 2.82 -5.34
N SER A 45 -8.93 3.61 -6.41
CA SER A 45 -7.61 3.94 -6.97
C SER A 45 -6.74 2.71 -7.22
N GLY A 46 -7.31 1.59 -7.67
CA GLY A 46 -6.59 0.33 -7.76
C GLY A 46 -6.00 -0.12 -6.40
N ILE A 47 -6.72 0.11 -5.31
CA ILE A 47 -6.30 -0.10 -3.92
C ILE A 47 -5.12 0.82 -3.54
N SER A 48 -5.35 2.14 -3.63
CA SER A 48 -4.38 3.21 -3.30
C SER A 48 -3.12 3.21 -4.16
N VAL A 49 -3.21 2.77 -5.43
CA VAL A 49 -2.10 2.81 -6.39
C VAL A 49 -2.10 4.12 -7.19
N SER A 50 -3.26 4.53 -7.70
CA SER A 50 -3.39 5.68 -8.59
C SER A 50 -3.55 7.01 -7.83
N ASN A 51 -2.63 7.31 -6.91
CA ASN A 51 -2.70 8.54 -6.08
C ASN A 51 -2.75 9.81 -6.93
N VAL A 52 -1.97 9.87 -8.01
CA VAL A 52 -1.93 11.00 -8.96
C VAL A 52 -2.94 10.86 -10.11
N GLY A 53 -3.88 9.91 -9.99
CA GLY A 53 -4.85 9.58 -11.03
C GLY A 53 -4.30 8.64 -12.10
N HIS A 54 -5.22 8.17 -12.95
CA HIS A 54 -4.89 7.30 -14.07
C HIS A 54 -4.23 8.10 -15.19
N CYS A 55 -3.20 7.53 -15.81
CA CYS A 55 -2.50 8.10 -16.96
C CYS A 55 -2.10 9.57 -16.79
N HIS A 56 -1.54 9.92 -15.61
CA HIS A 56 -1.06 11.28 -15.36
C HIS A 56 -0.02 11.68 -16.42
N PRO A 57 -0.18 12.84 -17.11
CA PRO A 57 0.67 13.19 -18.27
C PRO A 57 2.17 13.15 -17.97
N LYS A 58 2.63 13.70 -16.85
CA LYS A 58 4.05 13.68 -16.45
C LYS A 58 4.58 12.27 -16.21
N VAL A 59 3.75 11.37 -15.65
CA VAL A 59 4.16 9.97 -15.44
C VAL A 59 4.25 9.23 -16.77
N VAL A 60 3.26 9.41 -17.66
CA VAL A 60 3.27 8.82 -19.01
C VAL A 60 4.48 9.30 -19.80
N GLU A 61 4.79 10.60 -19.79
CA GLU A 61 5.95 11.20 -20.45
C GLU A 61 7.26 10.61 -19.92
N ALA A 62 7.41 10.48 -18.60
CA ALA A 62 8.60 9.88 -17.98
C ALA A 62 8.80 8.41 -18.40
N ILE A 63 7.71 7.63 -18.46
CA ILE A 63 7.73 6.25 -18.96
C ILE A 63 8.17 6.20 -20.42
N GLN A 64 7.58 7.00 -21.29
CA GLN A 64 7.88 7.04 -22.72
C GLN A 64 9.34 7.45 -22.96
N HIS A 65 9.81 8.49 -22.27
CA HIS A 65 11.19 8.96 -22.36
C HIS A 65 12.18 7.90 -21.90
N GLN A 66 11.95 7.25 -20.75
CA GLN A 66 12.87 6.23 -20.23
C GLN A 66 12.84 4.95 -21.09
N SER A 67 11.68 4.50 -21.53
CA SER A 67 11.56 3.30 -22.36
C SER A 67 12.26 3.42 -23.71
N SER A 68 12.39 4.65 -24.26
CA SER A 68 13.14 4.90 -25.49
C SER A 68 14.66 4.85 -25.29
N LYS A 69 15.18 4.92 -24.06
CA LYS A 69 16.61 4.83 -23.76
C LYS A 69 17.03 3.38 -23.48
N PHE A 70 16.43 2.80 -22.46
CA PHE A 70 16.58 1.40 -22.08
C PHE A 70 15.46 1.01 -21.08
N MET A 71 14.94 -0.20 -21.21
CA MET A 71 13.87 -0.71 -20.35
C MET A 71 14.42 -1.51 -19.17
N HIS A 72 15.55 -2.18 -19.34
CA HIS A 72 16.15 -3.04 -18.32
C HIS A 72 17.67 -3.00 -18.41
N LEU A 73 18.32 -3.04 -17.26
CA LEU A 73 19.76 -3.24 -17.10
C LEU A 73 19.98 -4.20 -15.93
N MET A 74 21.21 -4.71 -15.77
CA MET A 74 21.56 -5.43 -14.55
C MET A 74 21.47 -4.47 -13.36
N VAL A 75 20.72 -4.87 -12.35
CA VAL A 75 20.46 -4.11 -11.10
C VAL A 75 21.38 -4.62 -9.97
N TYR A 76 20.95 -4.68 -8.76
CA TYR A 76 21.68 -5.14 -7.57
C TYR A 76 22.87 -4.28 -7.17
N GLY A 77 22.87 -3.00 -7.57
CA GLY A 77 24.00 -2.11 -7.30
C GLY A 77 25.23 -2.31 -8.19
N GLU A 78 25.11 -3.11 -9.27
CA GLU A 78 26.24 -3.37 -10.18
C GLU A 78 26.45 -2.23 -11.18
N TYR A 79 25.36 -1.63 -11.69
CA TYR A 79 25.43 -0.54 -12.65
C TYR A 79 24.91 0.75 -12.03
N ILE A 80 25.56 1.86 -12.37
CA ILE A 80 25.10 3.19 -12.01
C ILE A 80 24.22 3.71 -13.14
N TYR A 81 22.95 4.00 -12.84
CA TYR A 81 22.02 4.55 -13.82
C TYR A 81 21.09 5.60 -13.23
N THR A 82 20.80 6.61 -14.05
CA THR A 82 20.19 7.87 -13.63
C THR A 82 18.80 7.73 -12.99
N PRO A 83 17.82 6.94 -13.53
CA PRO A 83 16.49 6.88 -12.95
C PRO A 83 16.48 6.41 -11.49
N GLN A 84 17.26 5.38 -11.17
CA GLN A 84 17.38 4.85 -9.82
C GLN A 84 17.96 5.89 -8.86
N ASN A 85 19.08 6.52 -9.27
CA ASN A 85 19.77 7.47 -8.40
C ASN A 85 18.94 8.73 -8.15
N LYS A 86 18.28 9.27 -9.18
CA LYS A 86 17.39 10.43 -9.02
C LYS A 86 16.19 10.13 -8.11
N LEU A 87 15.63 8.92 -8.22
CA LEU A 87 14.56 8.50 -7.33
C LEU A 87 15.05 8.40 -5.88
N ALA A 88 16.23 7.81 -5.66
CA ALA A 88 16.84 7.75 -4.33
C ALA A 88 17.12 9.14 -3.75
N GLU A 89 17.67 10.06 -4.57
CA GLU A 89 17.92 11.45 -4.18
C GLU A 89 16.60 12.17 -3.79
N ALA A 90 15.53 12.02 -4.57
CA ALA A 90 14.24 12.60 -4.27
C ALA A 90 13.63 12.05 -2.97
N LEU A 91 13.78 10.74 -2.71
CA LEU A 91 13.34 10.11 -1.46
C LEU A 91 14.14 10.61 -0.25
N LEU A 92 15.45 10.80 -0.38
CA LEU A 92 16.28 11.39 0.69
C LEU A 92 15.80 12.79 1.08
N GLY A 93 15.25 13.56 0.14
CA GLY A 93 14.71 14.90 0.39
C GLY A 93 13.44 14.94 1.23
N ILE A 94 12.77 13.81 1.44
CA ILE A 94 11.48 13.72 2.14
C ILE A 94 11.45 12.74 3.31
N LEU A 95 12.52 11.99 3.53
CA LEU A 95 12.64 11.01 4.61
C LEU A 95 13.53 11.52 5.75
N PRO A 96 13.34 11.02 6.98
CA PRO A 96 14.27 11.26 8.06
C PRO A 96 15.68 10.70 7.76
N ASP A 97 16.73 11.36 8.25
CA ASP A 97 18.13 10.97 8.04
C ASP A 97 18.47 9.50 8.36
N ALA A 98 17.71 8.90 9.27
CA ALA A 98 17.86 7.50 9.64
C ALA A 98 17.42 6.52 8.53
N LEU A 99 16.66 6.97 7.54
CA LEU A 99 16.14 6.17 6.43
C LEU A 99 16.83 6.60 5.13
N ASN A 100 18.08 6.23 4.96
CA ASN A 100 18.98 6.77 3.94
C ASN A 100 19.54 5.74 2.96
N SER A 101 19.09 4.49 3.01
CA SER A 101 19.50 3.42 2.09
C SER A 101 18.31 2.65 1.57
N PHE A 102 18.25 2.45 0.26
CA PHE A 102 17.06 1.97 -0.45
C PHE A 102 17.34 0.63 -1.12
N TYR A 103 16.52 -0.37 -0.84
CA TYR A 103 16.46 -1.57 -1.65
C TYR A 103 15.12 -1.59 -2.39
N PHE A 104 15.15 -1.27 -3.68
CA PHE A 104 13.96 -1.30 -4.51
C PHE A 104 13.55 -2.74 -4.83
N THR A 105 12.25 -2.96 -4.96
CA THR A 105 11.62 -4.26 -5.30
C THR A 105 10.50 -4.03 -6.31
N ASN A 106 9.86 -5.11 -6.79
CA ASN A 106 8.79 -4.99 -7.79
C ASN A 106 7.40 -4.91 -7.15
N SER A 107 7.27 -5.32 -5.90
CA SER A 107 5.98 -5.38 -5.19
C SER A 107 6.17 -5.16 -3.69
N GLY A 108 5.08 -4.76 -3.02
CA GLY A 108 5.07 -4.60 -1.56
C GLY A 108 5.40 -5.89 -0.82
N THR A 109 4.90 -7.03 -1.31
CA THR A 109 5.21 -8.33 -0.69
C THR A 109 6.69 -8.68 -0.78
N GLU A 110 7.40 -8.33 -1.89
CA GLU A 110 8.86 -8.49 -1.99
C GLU A 110 9.59 -7.54 -1.02
N ALA A 111 9.09 -6.33 -0.83
CA ALA A 111 9.65 -5.40 0.16
C ALA A 111 9.52 -5.97 1.58
N THR A 112 8.37 -6.55 1.91
CA THR A 112 8.15 -7.27 3.17
C THR A 112 9.16 -8.43 3.33
N GLU A 113 9.30 -9.30 2.33
CA GLU A 113 10.25 -10.41 2.36
C GLU A 113 11.69 -9.94 2.60
N GLY A 114 12.11 -8.87 1.90
CA GLY A 114 13.43 -8.27 2.07
C GLY A 114 13.65 -7.73 3.49
N ALA A 115 12.68 -7.02 4.03
CA ALA A 115 12.73 -6.47 5.38
C ALA A 115 12.79 -7.57 6.46
N LEU A 116 12.00 -8.65 6.32
CA LEU A 116 12.03 -9.79 7.23
C LEU A 116 13.39 -10.49 7.22
N LYS A 117 13.98 -10.68 6.03
CA LYS A 117 15.33 -11.26 5.88
C LYS A 117 16.39 -10.35 6.51
N LEU A 118 16.31 -9.04 6.25
CA LEU A 118 17.23 -8.06 6.82
C LEU A 118 17.15 -8.06 8.34
N ALA A 119 15.95 -8.04 8.91
CA ALA A 119 15.74 -8.03 10.35
C ALA A 119 16.30 -9.28 11.04
N LYS A 120 16.01 -10.47 10.50
CA LYS A 120 16.55 -11.73 11.03
C LYS A 120 18.07 -11.77 10.96
N ARG A 121 18.65 -11.31 9.86
CA ARG A 121 20.08 -11.29 9.67
C ARG A 121 20.78 -10.33 10.63
N ALA A 122 20.31 -9.09 10.72
CA ALA A 122 20.92 -8.06 11.54
C ALA A 122 20.84 -8.35 13.05
N THR A 123 19.75 -8.97 13.49
CA THR A 123 19.56 -9.28 14.92
C THR A 123 20.04 -10.66 15.34
N GLY A 124 20.23 -11.58 14.38
CA GLY A 124 20.50 -13.00 14.66
C GLY A 124 19.31 -13.72 15.32
N ARG A 125 18.11 -13.16 15.26
CA ARG A 125 16.89 -13.67 15.90
C ARG A 125 15.90 -14.15 14.84
N TYR A 126 14.88 -14.93 15.25
CA TYR A 126 13.96 -15.57 14.29
C TYR A 126 12.51 -15.07 14.43
N GLU A 127 12.09 -14.73 15.65
CA GLU A 127 10.71 -14.34 15.94
C GLU A 127 10.35 -13.03 15.28
N ILE A 128 9.25 -13.03 14.52
CA ILE A 128 8.64 -11.83 13.94
C ILE A 128 7.28 -11.61 14.60
N ALA A 129 7.06 -10.42 15.15
CA ALA A 129 5.75 -10.03 15.65
C ALA A 129 4.97 -9.25 14.57
N SER A 130 3.67 -9.50 14.48
CA SER A 130 2.73 -8.70 13.71
C SER A 130 1.36 -8.67 14.39
N PHE A 131 0.36 -8.06 13.77
CA PHE A 131 -0.92 -7.79 14.42
C PHE A 131 -2.07 -8.56 13.77
N LYS A 132 -3.06 -8.92 14.58
CA LYS A 132 -4.32 -9.45 14.07
C LYS A 132 -4.93 -8.48 13.05
N ASN A 133 -5.46 -9.03 11.97
CA ASN A 133 -6.02 -8.28 10.82
C ASN A 133 -4.99 -7.40 10.07
N ALA A 134 -3.69 -7.64 10.22
CA ALA A 134 -2.67 -7.00 9.40
C ALA A 134 -2.49 -7.71 8.06
N TYR A 135 -2.24 -6.93 7.00
CA TYR A 135 -1.94 -7.42 5.66
C TYR A 135 -0.59 -6.89 5.16
N HIS A 136 0.35 -7.79 4.89
CA HIS A 136 1.71 -7.43 4.44
C HIS A 136 2.12 -8.10 3.13
N GLY A 137 1.22 -8.81 2.47
CA GLY A 137 1.47 -9.51 1.21
C GLY A 137 1.09 -10.99 1.24
N SER A 138 1.22 -11.65 0.09
CA SER A 138 0.77 -13.05 -0.13
C SER A 138 1.90 -14.01 -0.50
N THR A 139 3.18 -13.61 -0.49
CA THR A 139 4.33 -14.51 -0.55
C THR A 139 4.49 -15.26 0.77
N ALA A 140 5.21 -16.37 0.79
CA ALA A 140 5.27 -17.27 1.94
C ALA A 140 5.69 -16.57 3.26
N GLY A 141 6.68 -15.67 3.23
CA GLY A 141 7.10 -14.93 4.41
C GLY A 141 6.09 -13.87 4.84
N ALA A 142 5.61 -13.05 3.91
CA ALA A 142 4.58 -12.04 4.17
C ALA A 142 3.26 -12.70 4.65
N LEU A 143 2.86 -13.82 4.02
CA LEU A 143 1.69 -14.60 4.41
C LEU A 143 1.85 -15.17 5.83
N SER A 144 3.06 -15.58 6.22
CA SER A 144 3.32 -16.14 7.56
C SER A 144 2.95 -15.17 8.67
N ILE A 145 3.18 -13.88 8.45
CA ILE A 145 2.90 -12.80 9.40
C ILE A 145 1.54 -12.11 9.18
N MET A 146 0.75 -12.55 8.19
CA MET A 146 -0.60 -12.03 7.96
C MET A 146 -1.51 -12.25 9.17
N GLY A 147 -2.37 -11.28 9.47
CA GLY A 147 -3.20 -11.24 10.67
C GLY A 147 -4.47 -12.08 10.66
N SER A 148 -4.68 -12.94 9.64
CA SER A 148 -5.90 -13.76 9.50
C SER A 148 -5.58 -15.20 9.16
N ASP A 149 -6.04 -16.16 9.98
CA ASP A 149 -5.85 -17.58 9.73
C ASP A 149 -6.67 -18.09 8.55
N THR A 150 -7.81 -17.47 8.25
CA THR A 150 -8.65 -17.83 7.10
C THR A 150 -7.85 -17.85 5.79
N TYR A 151 -6.97 -16.85 5.60
CA TYR A 151 -6.17 -16.70 4.39
C TYR A 151 -4.84 -17.50 4.42
N LYS A 152 -4.47 -18.05 5.56
CA LYS A 152 -3.21 -18.81 5.75
C LYS A 152 -3.38 -20.31 5.75
N GLN A 153 -4.53 -20.79 6.19
CA GLN A 153 -4.73 -22.22 6.53
C GLN A 153 -4.42 -23.15 5.37
N ALA A 154 -4.86 -22.82 4.16
CA ALA A 154 -4.67 -23.65 2.98
C ALA A 154 -3.21 -23.74 2.47
N PHE A 155 -2.33 -22.83 2.96
CA PHE A 155 -0.94 -22.71 2.49
C PHE A 155 0.10 -23.15 3.52
N ARG A 156 -0.31 -23.84 4.57
CA ARG A 156 0.58 -24.38 5.59
C ARG A 156 1.38 -25.57 5.06
N PRO A 157 2.65 -25.81 5.49
CA PRO A 157 3.35 -25.09 6.56
C PRO A 157 3.85 -23.72 6.11
N LEU A 158 3.78 -22.74 7.01
CA LEU A 158 4.33 -21.39 6.84
C LEU A 158 5.64 -21.23 7.60
N ILE A 159 6.32 -20.10 7.45
CA ILE A 159 7.54 -19.79 8.19
C ILE A 159 7.22 -19.74 9.69
N PRO A 160 7.97 -20.48 10.54
CA PRO A 160 7.72 -20.54 11.98
C PRO A 160 8.13 -19.26 12.71
N ASP A 161 7.90 -19.23 14.03
CA ASP A 161 8.29 -18.16 14.95
C ASP A 161 7.59 -16.83 14.66
N HIS A 162 6.28 -16.89 14.46
CA HIS A 162 5.42 -15.73 14.33
C HIS A 162 4.65 -15.47 15.65
N LEU A 163 4.84 -14.25 16.20
CA LEU A 163 4.12 -13.75 17.36
C LEU A 163 2.95 -12.86 16.91
N MET A 164 1.72 -13.34 17.05
CA MET A 164 0.50 -12.58 16.75
C MET A 164 0.11 -11.73 17.97
N LEU A 165 -0.05 -10.41 17.76
CA LEU A 165 -0.46 -9.44 18.78
C LEU A 165 -1.83 -8.83 18.42
N HIS A 166 -2.52 -8.26 19.41
CA HIS A 166 -3.71 -7.47 19.18
C HIS A 166 -3.35 -6.00 18.96
N PHE A 167 -3.88 -5.44 17.88
CA PHE A 167 -3.65 -4.05 17.53
C PHE A 167 -4.32 -3.12 18.52
N ASN A 168 -3.63 -2.03 18.91
CA ASN A 168 -4.06 -1.07 19.93
C ASN A 168 -4.16 -1.63 21.37
N ASP A 169 -3.65 -2.84 21.63
CA ASP A 169 -3.57 -3.36 23.00
C ASP A 169 -2.18 -3.12 23.59
N ILE A 170 -2.08 -2.12 24.49
CA ILE A 170 -0.83 -1.76 25.16
C ILE A 170 -0.27 -2.91 26.01
N ASN A 171 -1.14 -3.78 26.57
CA ASN A 171 -0.70 -4.88 27.42
C ASN A 171 0.02 -5.98 26.61
N GLU A 172 -0.22 -6.05 25.31
CA GLU A 172 0.44 -7.03 24.47
C GLU A 172 1.87 -6.64 24.06
N ILE A 173 2.21 -5.37 24.15
CA ILE A 173 3.54 -4.85 23.79
C ILE A 173 4.66 -5.53 24.58
N GLN A 174 4.43 -5.89 25.83
CA GLN A 174 5.42 -6.59 26.66
C GLN A 174 5.77 -8.01 26.17
N LYS A 175 4.97 -8.60 25.27
CA LYS A 175 5.28 -9.89 24.64
C LYS A 175 6.43 -9.76 23.63
N VAL A 176 6.72 -8.54 23.14
CA VAL A 176 7.90 -8.23 22.35
C VAL A 176 9.12 -8.24 23.25
N THR A 177 10.02 -9.20 23.04
CA THR A 177 11.15 -9.47 23.93
C THR A 177 12.49 -9.50 23.17
N ASN A 178 13.56 -9.80 23.85
CA ASN A 178 14.87 -9.99 23.23
C ASN A 178 14.96 -11.24 22.32
N LYS A 179 13.91 -12.03 22.16
CA LYS A 179 13.79 -13.07 21.15
C LYS A 179 13.26 -12.55 19.82
N THR A 180 12.53 -11.42 19.86
CA THR A 180 11.90 -10.83 18.69
C THR A 180 12.96 -10.14 17.82
N ALA A 181 13.01 -10.53 16.53
CA ALA A 181 13.86 -9.89 15.53
C ALA A 181 13.27 -8.55 15.08
N ALA A 182 11.98 -8.55 14.80
CA ALA A 182 11.26 -7.35 14.36
C ALA A 182 9.77 -7.40 14.72
N VAL A 183 9.18 -6.20 14.80
CA VAL A 183 7.73 -6.00 14.81
C VAL A 183 7.34 -5.33 13.51
N VAL A 184 6.40 -5.92 12.76
CA VAL A 184 5.84 -5.36 11.54
C VAL A 184 4.48 -4.76 11.85
N VAL A 185 4.28 -3.49 11.53
CA VAL A 185 3.05 -2.76 11.84
C VAL A 185 2.61 -1.86 10.70
N GLU A 186 1.31 -1.89 10.39
CA GLU A 186 0.62 -0.83 9.66
C GLU A 186 0.19 0.24 10.65
N VAL A 187 0.53 1.51 10.42
CA VAL A 187 0.04 2.61 11.30
C VAL A 187 -1.45 2.88 11.10
N VAL A 188 -2.00 2.44 9.99
CA VAL A 188 -3.45 2.29 9.75
C VAL A 188 -3.65 0.91 9.13
N GLN A 189 -4.28 0.00 9.86
CA GLN A 189 -4.69 -1.30 9.31
C GLN A 189 -5.78 -1.08 8.27
N ALA A 190 -5.36 -1.07 7.00
CA ALA A 190 -6.27 -0.76 5.91
C ALA A 190 -7.28 -1.88 5.69
N GLU A 191 -6.84 -3.13 5.54
CA GLU A 191 -7.70 -4.27 5.25
C GLU A 191 -8.64 -4.66 6.42
N ALA A 192 -8.40 -4.13 7.62
CA ALA A 192 -9.31 -4.23 8.77
C ALA A 192 -10.49 -3.24 8.73
N GLY A 193 -10.57 -2.40 7.68
CA GLY A 193 -11.60 -1.35 7.54
C GLY A 193 -11.18 -0.01 8.13
N ILE A 194 -9.96 0.42 7.85
CA ILE A 194 -9.35 1.71 8.23
C ILE A 194 -9.30 1.88 9.75
N ILE A 195 -8.50 1.04 10.42
CA ILE A 195 -8.27 1.11 11.86
C ILE A 195 -6.93 1.84 12.10
N LYS A 196 -6.98 3.05 12.65
CA LYS A 196 -5.79 3.82 13.02
C LYS A 196 -5.15 3.27 14.28
N ALA A 197 -3.83 3.31 14.36
CA ALA A 197 -3.13 3.09 15.62
C ALA A 197 -3.47 4.19 16.62
N ASP A 198 -3.53 3.85 17.89
CA ASP A 198 -3.54 4.84 18.96
C ASP A 198 -2.13 5.42 19.10
N LEU A 199 -2.04 6.75 19.27
CA LEU A 199 -0.75 7.44 19.39
C LEU A 199 0.13 6.84 20.48
N ILE A 200 -0.43 6.63 21.68
CA ILE A 200 0.30 6.09 22.83
C ILE A 200 0.72 4.63 22.59
N PHE A 201 -0.14 3.84 21.95
CA PHE A 201 0.19 2.45 21.61
C PHE A 201 1.42 2.39 20.70
N LEU A 202 1.42 3.15 19.60
CA LEU A 202 2.50 3.07 18.61
C LEU A 202 3.82 3.64 19.16
N GLN A 203 3.76 4.71 19.96
CA GLN A 203 4.95 5.24 20.65
C GLN A 203 5.54 4.24 21.65
N LYS A 204 4.70 3.61 22.48
CA LYS A 204 5.16 2.56 23.40
C LYS A 204 5.69 1.33 22.68
N LEU A 205 5.12 0.97 21.54
CA LEU A 205 5.63 -0.12 20.71
C LEU A 205 7.04 0.19 20.20
N ALA A 206 7.27 1.40 19.69
CA ALA A 206 8.59 1.85 19.27
C ALA A 206 9.60 1.86 20.40
N GLU A 207 9.21 2.36 21.58
CA GLU A 207 10.05 2.33 22.81
C GLU A 207 10.40 0.89 23.21
N GLN A 208 9.43 -0.03 23.19
CA GLN A 208 9.68 -1.43 23.54
C GLN A 208 10.63 -2.10 22.54
N CYS A 209 10.43 -1.89 21.23
CA CYS A 209 11.34 -2.39 20.20
C CYS A 209 12.77 -1.94 20.48
N LYS A 210 12.97 -0.64 20.68
CA LYS A 210 14.28 -0.07 21.03
C LYS A 210 14.87 -0.67 22.30
N LYS A 211 14.05 -0.83 23.36
CA LYS A 211 14.48 -1.38 24.66
C LYS A 211 14.99 -2.80 24.56
N VAL A 212 14.35 -3.66 23.74
CA VAL A 212 14.72 -5.07 23.63
C VAL A 212 15.62 -5.35 22.43
N GLY A 213 15.93 -4.35 21.60
CA GLY A 213 16.72 -4.46 20.39
C GLY A 213 16.01 -5.24 19.27
N ALA A 214 14.67 -5.19 19.21
CA ALA A 214 13.89 -5.61 18.07
C ALA A 214 13.80 -4.46 17.05
N LEU A 215 13.76 -4.74 15.76
CA LEU A 215 13.60 -3.71 14.74
C LEU A 215 12.11 -3.37 14.55
N LEU A 216 11.78 -2.08 14.49
CA LEU A 216 10.46 -1.62 14.14
C LEU A 216 10.36 -1.47 12.60
N ILE A 217 9.54 -2.30 11.97
CA ILE A 217 9.21 -2.23 10.53
C ILE A 217 7.83 -1.59 10.40
N VAL A 218 7.78 -0.40 9.78
CA VAL A 218 6.50 0.26 9.49
C VAL A 218 6.13 0.02 8.04
N ASP A 219 4.95 -0.55 7.83
CA ASP A 219 4.39 -0.80 6.50
C ASP A 219 3.54 0.39 6.05
N GLU A 220 4.11 1.18 5.14
CA GLU A 220 3.50 2.34 4.50
C GLU A 220 3.12 2.07 3.03
N ILE A 221 3.04 0.79 2.66
CA ILE A 221 2.71 0.41 1.28
C ILE A 221 1.37 1.00 0.84
N GLN A 222 0.39 1.06 1.73
CA GLN A 222 -0.93 1.62 1.42
C GLN A 222 -1.13 3.06 1.92
N THR A 223 -0.50 3.43 3.02
CA THR A 223 -0.70 4.71 3.72
C THR A 223 0.21 5.82 3.23
N GLY A 224 1.32 5.49 2.61
CA GLY A 224 2.32 6.43 2.14
C GLY A 224 1.88 7.29 0.95
N PHE A 225 2.76 8.20 0.58
CA PHE A 225 2.60 9.11 -0.57
C PHE A 225 1.33 9.96 -0.50
N GLY A 226 1.08 10.51 0.68
CA GLY A 226 0.04 11.52 0.91
C GLY A 226 -1.32 10.99 1.29
N ARG A 227 -1.54 9.68 1.26
CA ARG A 227 -2.87 9.09 1.43
C ARG A 227 -3.56 9.47 2.76
N THR A 228 -2.79 9.70 3.83
CA THR A 228 -3.32 10.00 5.18
C THR A 228 -3.21 11.47 5.59
N GLY A 229 -2.76 12.38 4.70
CA GLY A 229 -2.66 13.81 5.00
C GLY A 229 -1.23 14.31 5.33
N LEU A 230 -0.26 13.40 5.42
CA LEU A 230 1.18 13.67 5.45
C LEU A 230 1.86 12.79 4.40
N MET A 231 3.14 13.01 4.10
CA MET A 231 3.84 12.20 3.10
C MET A 231 3.86 10.73 3.52
N PHE A 232 4.15 10.46 4.79
CA PHE A 232 4.06 9.14 5.40
C PHE A 232 3.20 9.18 6.67
N ALA A 233 2.42 8.15 6.93
CA ALA A 233 1.51 8.12 8.06
C ALA A 233 2.21 8.00 9.42
N PHE A 234 3.43 7.44 9.48
CA PHE A 234 4.21 7.38 10.73
C PHE A 234 4.53 8.77 11.30
N GLU A 235 4.55 9.81 10.46
CA GLU A 235 4.80 11.18 10.87
C GLU A 235 3.72 11.70 11.85
N HIS A 236 2.46 11.25 11.72
CA HIS A 236 1.39 11.58 12.66
C HIS A 236 1.69 11.11 14.09
N TYR A 237 2.52 10.08 14.24
CA TYR A 237 2.84 9.41 15.50
C TYR A 237 4.16 9.85 16.10
N ARG A 238 4.93 10.70 15.40
CA ARG A 238 6.25 11.20 15.82
C ARG A 238 7.22 10.07 16.16
N ILE A 239 7.21 9.02 15.41
CA ILE A 239 8.15 7.90 15.44
C ILE A 239 8.97 7.88 14.16
N VAL A 240 10.13 7.25 14.20
CA VAL A 240 10.93 6.92 13.02
C VAL A 240 11.18 5.41 13.06
N PRO A 241 10.75 4.63 12.08
CA PRO A 241 11.00 3.19 12.06
C PRO A 241 12.47 2.87 11.75
N ASP A 242 12.90 1.66 12.12
CA ASP A 242 14.20 1.13 11.70
C ASP A 242 14.18 0.70 10.23
N ILE A 243 13.03 0.18 9.77
CA ILE A 243 12.78 -0.18 8.37
C ILE A 243 11.42 0.35 7.95
N LEU A 244 11.37 1.02 6.81
CA LEU A 244 10.15 1.53 6.18
C LEU A 244 9.85 0.73 4.92
N LEU A 245 8.61 0.26 4.75
CA LEU A 245 8.12 -0.36 3.51
C LEU A 245 7.28 0.64 2.74
N ILE A 246 7.56 0.78 1.44
CA ILE A 246 6.79 1.63 0.51
C ILE A 246 6.40 0.88 -0.75
N GLY A 247 5.29 1.27 -1.39
CA GLY A 247 4.79 0.64 -2.62
C GLY A 247 3.55 1.36 -3.15
N LYS A 248 2.72 0.68 -3.92
CA LYS A 248 1.42 1.17 -4.44
C LYS A 248 1.52 2.59 -5.04
N GLY A 249 0.98 3.61 -4.36
CA GLY A 249 1.02 5.01 -4.81
C GLY A 249 2.41 5.56 -5.12
N PHE A 250 3.45 4.91 -4.60
CA PHE A 250 4.84 5.18 -4.94
C PHE A 250 5.12 5.09 -6.45
N GLY A 251 4.55 4.07 -7.11
CA GLY A 251 4.87 3.74 -8.50
C GLY A 251 4.16 4.59 -9.56
N GLY A 252 3.16 5.42 -9.19
CA GLY A 252 2.37 6.16 -10.18
C GLY A 252 1.62 5.27 -11.17
N GLY A 253 1.30 4.03 -10.78
CA GLY A 253 0.67 3.00 -11.61
C GLY A 253 1.63 1.89 -12.06
N MET A 254 2.96 2.07 -11.92
CA MET A 254 3.96 1.06 -12.27
C MET A 254 4.33 0.19 -11.06
N PRO A 255 4.69 -1.11 -11.30
CA PRO A 255 5.06 -2.04 -10.23
C PRO A 255 6.45 -1.70 -9.68
N ILE A 256 6.49 -1.01 -8.56
CA ILE A 256 7.70 -0.73 -7.79
C ILE A 256 7.35 -0.62 -6.31
N ALA A 257 8.24 -1.10 -5.46
CA ALA A 257 8.20 -0.92 -4.02
C ALA A 257 9.63 -0.80 -3.48
N ALA A 258 9.79 -0.58 -2.19
CA ALA A 258 11.10 -0.62 -1.55
C ALA A 258 10.96 -0.95 -0.06
N PHE A 259 12.03 -1.51 0.52
CA PHE A 259 12.30 -1.41 1.94
C PHE A 259 13.50 -0.48 2.14
N ILE A 260 13.41 0.38 3.14
CA ILE A 260 14.32 1.49 3.38
C ILE A 260 14.80 1.41 4.82
N ALA A 261 16.10 1.55 5.04
CA ALA A 261 16.71 1.51 6.36
C ALA A 261 17.91 2.46 6.41
N ASN A 262 18.60 2.53 7.54
CA ASN A 262 19.90 3.19 7.54
C ASN A 262 20.95 2.35 6.79
N GLN A 263 22.00 3.02 6.31
CA GLN A 263 23.03 2.40 5.50
C GLN A 263 23.76 1.24 6.21
N ASP A 264 23.99 1.36 7.52
CA ASP A 264 24.72 0.32 8.26
C ASP A 264 23.89 -0.95 8.41
N LEU A 265 22.58 -0.80 8.66
CA LEU A 265 21.65 -1.93 8.67
C LEU A 265 21.56 -2.57 7.26
N MET A 266 21.43 -1.77 6.22
CA MET A 266 21.30 -2.27 4.85
C MET A 266 22.55 -3.03 4.36
N LYS A 267 23.76 -2.66 4.82
CA LYS A 267 25.01 -3.36 4.52
C LYS A 267 24.99 -4.83 4.92
N GLU A 268 24.18 -5.22 5.89
CA GLU A 268 24.03 -6.63 6.29
C GLU A 268 23.65 -7.55 5.12
N LEU A 269 23.06 -7.04 4.04
CA LEU A 269 22.71 -7.81 2.85
C LEU A 269 23.86 -8.00 1.86
N SER A 270 24.99 -7.32 2.04
CA SER A 270 26.08 -7.26 1.05
C SER A 270 27.19 -8.30 1.23
N PHE A 271 27.15 -9.10 2.29
CA PHE A 271 28.19 -10.12 2.59
C PHE A 271 27.56 -11.36 3.27
N ASN A 272 28.29 -12.47 3.31
CA ASN A 272 27.98 -13.75 3.97
C ASN A 272 26.57 -14.32 3.72
N PRO A 273 26.16 -14.63 2.49
CA PRO A 273 26.94 -14.54 1.25
C PRO A 273 26.73 -13.20 0.53
N ILE A 274 27.65 -12.83 -0.34
CA ILE A 274 27.42 -11.79 -1.35
C ILE A 274 26.23 -12.21 -2.24
N LEU A 275 25.44 -11.25 -2.73
CA LEU A 275 24.25 -11.50 -3.54
C LEU A 275 23.21 -12.43 -2.87
N GLY A 276 23.17 -12.46 -1.52
CA GLY A 276 22.24 -13.31 -0.76
C GLY A 276 20.78 -12.87 -0.82
N HIS A 277 20.51 -11.66 -1.33
CA HIS A 277 19.18 -11.15 -1.61
C HIS A 277 19.20 -10.35 -2.91
N ILE A 278 18.63 -10.91 -3.98
CA ILE A 278 18.63 -10.33 -5.33
C ILE A 278 17.26 -10.44 -5.97
N SER A 279 16.97 -9.53 -6.91
CA SER A 279 15.75 -9.53 -7.72
C SER A 279 16.07 -9.00 -9.11
N THR A 280 15.74 -9.75 -10.16
CA THR A 280 16.12 -9.43 -11.55
C THR A 280 15.56 -8.10 -12.03
N PHE A 281 14.30 -7.77 -11.66
CA PHE A 281 13.61 -6.56 -12.12
C PHE A 281 13.55 -5.45 -11.08
N ALA A 282 14.12 -5.64 -9.90
CA ALA A 282 14.15 -4.61 -8.87
C ALA A 282 14.80 -3.32 -9.40
N ALA A 283 14.29 -2.16 -8.98
CA ALA A 283 14.72 -0.86 -9.48
C ALA A 283 14.67 -0.75 -11.03
N ASN A 284 13.66 -1.39 -11.66
CA ASN A 284 13.48 -1.27 -13.11
C ASN A 284 13.51 0.21 -13.54
N PRO A 285 14.34 0.58 -14.55
CA PRO A 285 14.52 1.98 -14.93
C PRO A 285 13.24 2.72 -15.30
N VAL A 286 12.31 2.06 -15.98
CA VAL A 286 11.01 2.65 -16.37
C VAL A 286 10.13 2.86 -15.14
N CYS A 287 10.12 1.89 -14.22
CA CYS A 287 9.37 2.02 -12.96
C CYS A 287 9.96 3.10 -12.05
N CYS A 288 11.30 3.23 -11.99
CA CYS A 288 11.96 4.30 -11.24
C CYS A 288 11.62 5.69 -11.81
N ALA A 289 11.60 5.83 -13.15
CA ALA A 289 11.22 7.08 -13.80
C ALA A 289 9.75 7.46 -13.53
N ALA A 290 8.86 6.48 -13.57
CA ALA A 290 7.45 6.67 -13.24
C ALA A 290 7.24 7.07 -11.76
N ALA A 291 7.93 6.39 -10.85
CA ALA A 291 7.88 6.67 -9.42
C ALA A 291 8.40 8.08 -9.08
N LEU A 292 9.51 8.49 -9.70
CA LEU A 292 10.04 9.85 -9.55
C LEU A 292 9.02 10.90 -10.03
N ALA A 293 8.47 10.73 -11.23
CA ALA A 293 7.47 11.65 -11.77
C ALA A 293 6.20 11.71 -10.89
N SER A 294 5.74 10.56 -10.35
CA SER A 294 4.63 10.50 -9.40
C SER A 294 4.93 11.29 -8.13
N LEU A 295 6.11 11.10 -7.54
CA LEU A 295 6.55 11.83 -6.35
C LEU A 295 6.63 13.34 -6.61
N GLU A 296 7.20 13.75 -7.74
CA GLU A 296 7.29 15.16 -8.15
C GLU A 296 5.88 15.80 -8.29
N VAL A 297 4.90 15.07 -8.84
CA VAL A 297 3.51 15.54 -8.92
C VAL A 297 2.92 15.71 -7.52
N ILE A 298 3.06 14.71 -6.64
CA ILE A 298 2.53 14.77 -5.27
C ILE A 298 3.08 16.00 -4.52
N LEU A 299 4.38 16.26 -4.67
CA LEU A 299 5.03 17.40 -4.01
C LEU A 299 4.64 18.74 -4.62
N ALA A 300 4.69 18.86 -5.96
CA ALA A 300 4.40 20.11 -6.67
C ALA A 300 2.95 20.57 -6.47
N GLU A 301 2.01 19.64 -6.49
CA GLU A 301 0.58 19.90 -6.29
C GLU A 301 0.16 19.82 -4.81
N LYS A 302 1.10 19.51 -3.91
CA LYS A 302 0.86 19.39 -2.46
C LYS A 302 -0.25 18.41 -2.10
N LEU A 303 -0.43 17.37 -2.90
CA LEU A 303 -1.54 16.41 -2.75
C LEU A 303 -1.57 15.77 -1.36
N HIS A 304 -0.38 15.51 -0.78
CA HIS A 304 -0.25 14.97 0.57
C HIS A 304 -0.81 15.90 1.66
N LEU A 305 -0.74 17.22 1.47
CA LEU A 305 -1.29 18.20 2.43
C LEU A 305 -2.80 18.40 2.24
N LEU A 306 -3.30 18.24 1.01
CA LEU A 306 -4.72 18.40 0.70
C LEU A 306 -5.57 17.17 1.08
N ALA A 307 -4.95 16.02 1.26
CA ALA A 307 -5.67 14.76 1.48
C ALA A 307 -6.51 14.75 2.78
N GLU A 308 -6.06 15.43 3.83
CA GLU A 308 -6.83 15.52 5.07
C GLU A 308 -8.09 16.37 4.90
N GLU A 309 -7.99 17.52 4.21
CA GLU A 309 -9.12 18.40 3.94
C GLU A 309 -10.14 17.75 2.98
N LYS A 310 -9.64 17.19 1.86
CA LYS A 310 -10.47 16.44 0.90
C LYS A 310 -11.15 15.25 1.55
N GLY A 311 -10.45 14.54 2.43
CA GLY A 311 -11.02 13.42 3.17
C GLY A 311 -12.16 13.83 4.09
N LYS A 312 -12.02 14.95 4.83
CA LYS A 312 -13.12 15.52 5.64
C LYS A 312 -14.31 15.93 4.80
N LEU A 313 -14.05 16.58 3.66
CA LEU A 313 -15.11 16.97 2.74
C LEU A 313 -15.87 15.77 2.22
N LEU A 314 -15.16 14.73 1.75
CA LEU A 314 -15.78 13.50 1.26
C LEU A 314 -16.57 12.78 2.36
N GLU A 315 -16.03 12.70 3.58
CA GLU A 315 -16.73 12.15 4.76
C GLU A 315 -18.04 12.89 5.00
N SER A 316 -18.02 14.22 5.03
CA SER A 316 -19.22 15.04 5.26
C SER A 316 -20.28 14.90 4.16
N LYS A 317 -19.85 14.66 2.91
CA LYS A 317 -20.76 14.39 1.78
C LYS A 317 -21.38 12.99 1.91
N LEU A 318 -20.61 11.98 2.30
CA LEU A 318 -21.09 10.61 2.53
C LEU A 318 -22.06 10.54 3.70
N GLU A 319 -21.82 11.24 4.80
CA GLU A 319 -22.71 11.29 5.97
C GLU A 319 -24.13 11.80 5.64
N LYS A 320 -24.27 12.58 4.56
CA LYS A 320 -25.59 13.05 4.10
C LYS A 320 -26.43 11.97 3.40
N ILE A 321 -25.78 10.94 2.86
CA ILE A 321 -26.44 9.89 2.06
C ILE A 321 -26.45 8.52 2.74
N VAL A 322 -25.64 8.31 3.78
CA VAL A 322 -25.59 7.04 4.53
C VAL A 322 -25.75 7.29 6.03
N ASP A 323 -26.73 6.64 6.65
CA ASP A 323 -26.87 6.61 8.12
C ASP A 323 -26.10 5.42 8.69
N LYS A 324 -24.76 5.48 8.58
CA LYS A 324 -23.84 4.40 8.97
C LYS A 324 -22.52 4.99 9.45
N PRO A 325 -21.84 4.34 10.42
CA PRO A 325 -20.55 4.81 10.88
C PRO A 325 -19.53 4.85 9.74
N ILE A 326 -18.77 5.94 9.63
CA ILE A 326 -17.66 6.11 8.72
C ILE A 326 -16.36 6.16 9.53
N ARG A 327 -15.32 5.47 9.07
CA ARG A 327 -13.96 5.61 9.58
C ARG A 327 -13.10 6.27 8.51
N ARG A 328 -12.15 7.10 8.95
CA ARG A 328 -11.31 7.85 8.02
C ARG A 328 -9.87 8.01 8.51
N ALA A 329 -8.93 7.96 7.56
CA ALA A 329 -7.54 8.37 7.71
C ALA A 329 -7.11 9.10 6.42
N GLY A 330 -7.18 10.44 6.41
CA GLY A 330 -7.02 11.24 5.20
C GLY A 330 -8.03 10.86 4.13
N MET A 331 -7.56 10.44 2.95
CA MET A 331 -8.37 9.97 1.82
C MET A 331 -8.57 8.45 1.79
N MET A 332 -8.46 7.79 2.93
CA MET A 332 -8.85 6.41 3.15
C MET A 332 -10.10 6.40 4.02
N LEU A 333 -11.23 5.94 3.49
CA LEU A 333 -12.50 5.90 4.22
C LEU A 333 -13.11 4.48 4.19
N SER A 334 -13.94 4.20 5.17
CA SER A 334 -14.75 2.97 5.19
C SER A 334 -16.13 3.25 5.74
N ILE A 335 -17.18 2.79 5.05
CA ILE A 335 -18.58 2.83 5.52
C ILE A 335 -18.89 1.48 6.16
N GLN A 336 -19.33 1.46 7.42
CA GLN A 336 -19.61 0.23 8.17
C GLN A 336 -21.06 -0.21 7.97
N HIS A 337 -21.30 -1.39 7.41
CA HIS A 337 -22.62 -1.97 7.25
C HIS A 337 -22.95 -2.96 8.37
N LYS A 338 -24.22 -3.33 8.51
CA LYS A 338 -24.66 -4.31 9.52
C LYS A 338 -24.25 -5.73 9.13
N THR A 339 -24.37 -6.06 7.85
CA THR A 339 -24.05 -7.38 7.32
C THR A 339 -23.12 -7.28 6.09
N MET A 340 -22.54 -8.39 5.69
CA MET A 340 -21.77 -8.52 4.46
C MET A 340 -22.67 -8.33 3.22
N GLU A 341 -23.88 -8.86 3.26
CA GLU A 341 -24.88 -8.77 2.20
C GLU A 341 -25.28 -7.30 1.95
N ASP A 342 -25.46 -6.52 3.02
CA ASP A 342 -25.74 -5.08 2.91
C ASP A 342 -24.59 -4.34 2.21
N ASN A 343 -23.35 -4.70 2.57
CA ASN A 343 -22.16 -4.10 1.95
C ASN A 343 -22.05 -4.47 0.47
N PHE A 344 -22.18 -5.76 0.11
CA PHE A 344 -22.11 -6.20 -1.28
C PHE A 344 -23.23 -5.61 -2.13
N SER A 345 -24.45 -5.51 -1.58
CA SER A 345 -25.55 -4.81 -2.23
C SER A 345 -25.23 -3.33 -2.48
N TYR A 346 -24.54 -2.66 -1.53
CA TYR A 346 -24.13 -1.27 -1.71
C TYR A 346 -23.02 -1.13 -2.76
N CYS A 347 -22.02 -2.01 -2.75
CA CYS A 347 -20.95 -2.03 -3.75
C CYS A 347 -21.51 -2.27 -5.17
N ASN A 348 -22.39 -3.25 -5.34
CA ASN A 348 -23.02 -3.54 -6.63
C ASN A 348 -23.85 -2.35 -7.12
N PHE A 349 -24.66 -1.74 -6.23
CA PHE A 349 -25.40 -0.53 -6.56
C PHE A 349 -24.47 0.59 -7.04
N GLY A 350 -23.35 0.85 -6.36
CA GLY A 350 -22.37 1.84 -6.78
C GLY A 350 -21.86 1.56 -8.20
N ILE A 351 -21.43 0.32 -8.47
CA ILE A 351 -20.91 -0.10 -9.78
C ILE A 351 -21.96 0.07 -10.88
N GLU A 352 -23.21 -0.35 -10.64
CA GLU A 352 -24.33 -0.19 -11.60
C GLU A 352 -24.61 1.28 -11.93
N HIS A 353 -24.29 2.21 -10.99
CA HIS A 353 -24.47 3.64 -11.17
C HIS A 353 -23.18 4.38 -11.54
N GLY A 354 -22.10 3.64 -11.85
CA GLY A 354 -20.85 4.21 -12.34
C GLY A 354 -19.86 4.63 -11.26
N VAL A 355 -20.00 4.16 -10.03
CA VAL A 355 -19.05 4.39 -8.93
C VAL A 355 -18.42 3.08 -8.49
N ILE A 356 -17.11 2.92 -8.71
CA ILE A 356 -16.40 1.72 -8.30
C ILE A 356 -15.99 1.85 -6.84
N VAL A 357 -16.60 1.03 -6.01
CA VAL A 357 -16.27 0.79 -4.60
C VAL A 357 -16.16 -0.71 -4.38
N ASP A 358 -15.46 -1.12 -3.32
CA ASP A 358 -15.30 -2.54 -2.97
C ASP A 358 -15.32 -2.75 -1.44
N TRP A 359 -14.86 -3.91 -0.99
CA TRP A 359 -14.81 -4.29 0.43
C TRP A 359 -13.37 -4.55 0.89
N PHE A 360 -13.19 -4.72 2.20
CA PHE A 360 -11.90 -5.04 2.81
C PHE A 360 -11.76 -6.55 3.07
N LEU A 361 -10.56 -7.09 2.94
CA LEU A 361 -10.29 -8.52 3.13
C LEU A 361 -10.65 -9.03 4.53
N PHE A 362 -10.41 -8.22 5.57
CA PHE A 362 -10.64 -8.62 6.96
C PHE A 362 -11.86 -7.92 7.57
N ASN A 363 -12.63 -7.18 6.77
CA ASN A 363 -13.87 -6.55 7.17
C ASN A 363 -14.87 -6.50 5.99
N GLU A 364 -15.42 -7.64 5.65
CA GLU A 364 -16.38 -7.78 4.53
C GLU A 364 -17.67 -6.98 4.74
N LYS A 365 -17.90 -6.47 5.97
CA LYS A 365 -19.07 -5.60 6.29
C LYS A 365 -18.80 -4.13 6.02
N ALA A 366 -17.68 -3.77 5.46
CA ALA A 366 -17.33 -2.37 5.23
C ALA A 366 -17.02 -2.10 3.76
N THR A 367 -17.60 -1.01 3.23
CA THR A 367 -17.26 -0.49 1.90
C THR A 367 -15.96 0.31 1.98
N ARG A 368 -15.01 0.00 1.12
CA ARG A 368 -13.77 0.75 0.91
C ARG A 368 -14.03 1.95 0.01
N ILE A 369 -13.52 3.10 0.43
CA ILE A 369 -13.49 4.34 -0.35
C ILE A 369 -12.09 4.94 -0.23
N GLY A 370 -11.44 5.17 -1.37
CA GLY A 370 -10.11 5.74 -1.43
C GLY A 370 -9.79 6.25 -2.84
N PRO A 371 -10.46 7.33 -3.31
CA PRO A 371 -10.26 7.86 -4.66
C PRO A 371 -8.85 8.40 -4.86
N PRO A 372 -8.42 8.69 -6.10
CA PRO A 372 -7.18 9.41 -6.37
C PRO A 372 -7.13 10.74 -5.61
N LEU A 373 -5.92 11.15 -5.15
CA LEU A 373 -5.76 12.39 -4.37
C LEU A 373 -6.04 13.65 -5.18
N ILE A 374 -6.01 13.54 -6.51
CA ILE A 374 -6.31 14.64 -7.43
C ILE A 374 -7.80 14.94 -7.53
N ILE A 375 -8.69 14.07 -7.05
CA ILE A 375 -10.15 14.22 -7.17
C ILE A 375 -10.61 15.64 -6.80
N SER A 376 -11.46 16.24 -7.63
CA SER A 376 -12.08 17.54 -7.38
C SER A 376 -13.35 17.41 -6.55
N GLU A 377 -13.86 18.55 -6.05
CA GLU A 377 -15.13 18.57 -5.31
C GLU A 377 -16.32 18.20 -6.23
N GLU A 378 -16.31 18.68 -7.47
CA GLU A 378 -17.35 18.36 -8.46
C GLU A 378 -17.36 16.87 -8.81
N GLU A 379 -16.19 16.24 -8.87
CA GLU A 379 -16.08 14.78 -9.08
C GLU A 379 -16.57 13.99 -7.86
N MET A 380 -16.32 14.51 -6.65
CA MET A 380 -16.92 13.93 -5.44
C MET A 380 -18.45 14.04 -5.48
N ASP A 381 -18.99 15.21 -5.82
CA ASP A 381 -20.43 15.42 -5.95
C ASP A 381 -21.05 14.49 -7.00
N TRP A 382 -20.40 14.34 -8.13
CA TRP A 382 -20.81 13.40 -9.18
C TRP A 382 -20.94 11.96 -8.67
N ALA A 383 -20.01 11.53 -7.81
CA ALA A 383 -20.04 10.18 -7.21
C ALA A 383 -21.11 10.07 -6.12
N ILE A 384 -21.24 11.08 -5.26
CA ILE A 384 -22.21 11.11 -4.16
C ILE A 384 -23.65 11.05 -4.67
N GLU A 385 -23.98 11.82 -5.72
CA GLU A 385 -25.30 11.77 -6.37
C GLU A 385 -25.65 10.35 -6.82
N ARG A 386 -24.68 9.59 -7.33
CA ARG A 386 -24.85 8.23 -7.84
C ARG A 386 -24.86 7.16 -6.76
N LEU A 387 -24.25 7.41 -5.62
CA LEU A 387 -24.31 6.54 -4.44
C LEU A 387 -25.54 6.78 -3.57
N THR A 388 -26.34 7.81 -3.86
CA THR A 388 -27.59 8.08 -3.16
C THR A 388 -28.67 7.08 -3.60
N ARG A 389 -29.21 6.33 -2.63
CA ARG A 389 -30.30 5.34 -2.83
C ARG A 389 -31.65 5.94 -2.58
#